data_08570dce904f4eefafb6d114b9b6460e
#
_entry.id   08570dce904f4eefafb6d114b9b6460e
#
_cell.length_a   1.000
_cell.length_b   1.000
_cell.length_c   1.000
_cell.angle_alpha   90.00
_cell.angle_beta   90.00
_cell.angle_gamma   90.00
#
_symmetry.space_group_name_H-M   'P 1'
#
loop_
_entity.id
_entity.type
_entity.pdbx_description
1 polymer ?
#
loop_
_entity_poly.entity_id
_entity_poly.type
_entity_poly.pdbx_seq_one_letter_code
_entity_poly.pdbx_strand_id
1 'polypeptide(L)'
;MLVDITLKITPKMTKDAQGNLKKALVGHLGTHFDVMNKEFPLDYIRRQAVVFDVSGVSGRDIEIADIDLDAVEKDMFVAFHTGYIDKVEYGSKEYFVSHPALSVELIDALLDKGVSIIGVDCAGVRNGKEHTPMDQHCADRGVFIVENLCNLDKVIGRCVINTYPMNYAEMTGLPCRVVAEV
;
A
#
# COMPACT_ATOMS: atom_id res chain seq x y z
N MET A 1 -17.60 -9.59 8.77
CA MET A 1 -16.47 -10.10 9.59
C MET A 1 -15.34 -9.07 9.53
N LEU A 2 -14.57 -8.89 10.60
CA LEU A 2 -13.37 -8.01 10.57
C LEU A 2 -12.13 -8.85 10.26
N VAL A 3 -11.32 -8.41 9.30
CA VAL A 3 -10.02 -9.01 8.95
C VAL A 3 -8.94 -7.97 9.17
N ASP A 4 -7.95 -8.31 10.00
CA ASP A 4 -6.77 -7.48 10.20
C ASP A 4 -5.80 -7.70 9.03
N ILE A 5 -5.61 -6.67 8.23
CA ILE A 5 -4.72 -6.66 7.07
C ILE A 5 -3.43 -5.85 7.34
N THR A 6 -3.10 -5.66 8.63
CA THR A 6 -1.91 -4.95 9.10
C THR A 6 -0.76 -5.92 9.35
N LEU A 7 0.44 -5.61 8.89
CA LEU A 7 1.65 -6.36 9.23
C LEU A 7 1.96 -6.25 10.73
N LYS A 8 2.02 -7.39 11.41
CA LYS A 8 2.37 -7.44 12.83
C LYS A 8 3.87 -7.22 13.03
N ILE A 9 4.23 -6.13 13.68
CA ILE A 9 5.63 -5.80 13.98
C ILE A 9 6.14 -6.64 15.15
N THR A 10 7.27 -7.31 14.93
CA THR A 10 7.95 -8.13 15.94
C THR A 10 9.11 -7.37 16.58
N PRO A 11 9.60 -7.80 17.77
CA PRO A 11 10.80 -7.23 18.36
C PRO A 11 12.04 -7.29 17.48
N LYS A 12 12.16 -8.34 16.62
CA LYS A 12 13.23 -8.44 15.63
C LYS A 12 13.16 -7.31 14.60
N MET A 13 11.97 -7.09 14.01
CA MET A 13 11.77 -6.01 13.02
C MET A 13 12.11 -4.63 13.60
N THR A 14 11.68 -4.36 14.84
CA THR A 14 12.03 -3.12 15.54
C THR A 14 13.52 -2.97 15.77
N LYS A 15 14.19 -4.05 16.20
CA LYS A 15 15.65 -4.06 16.40
C LYS A 15 16.41 -3.83 15.08
N ASP A 16 16.00 -4.52 14.03
CA ASP A 16 16.64 -4.40 12.71
C ASP A 16 16.42 -3.00 12.08
N ALA A 17 15.35 -2.30 12.46
CA ALA A 17 15.05 -0.95 12.00
C ALA A 17 15.77 0.16 12.77
N GLN A 18 16.31 -0.10 13.97
CA GLN A 18 16.86 0.93 14.88
C GLN A 18 17.98 1.79 14.25
N GLY A 19 18.79 1.22 13.35
CA GLY A 19 19.84 1.95 12.65
C GLY A 19 19.38 2.60 11.33
N ASN A 20 18.13 2.44 10.94
CA ASN A 20 17.60 2.93 9.68
C ASN A 20 16.69 4.14 9.91
N LEU A 21 17.24 5.33 9.72
CA LEU A 21 16.51 6.59 9.94
C LEU A 21 15.24 6.69 9.08
N LYS A 22 15.27 6.20 7.84
CA LYS A 22 14.12 6.22 6.95
C LYS A 22 12.97 5.34 7.44
N LYS A 23 13.27 4.20 8.07
CA LYS A 23 12.23 3.31 8.61
C LYS A 23 11.71 3.76 9.97
N ALA A 24 12.61 3.99 10.92
CA ALA A 24 12.24 4.21 12.31
C ALA A 24 11.80 5.65 12.61
N LEU A 25 12.47 6.66 12.00
CA LEU A 25 12.23 8.06 12.33
C LEU A 25 11.21 8.76 11.44
N VAL A 26 10.98 8.26 10.23
CA VAL A 26 10.05 8.90 9.29
C VAL A 26 8.83 8.03 8.96
N GLY A 27 8.58 7.00 9.77
CA GLY A 27 7.31 6.28 9.78
C GLY A 27 7.14 5.13 8.79
N HIS A 28 8.23 4.62 8.16
CA HIS A 28 8.14 3.56 7.14
C HIS A 28 8.39 2.13 7.70
N LEU A 29 8.04 1.87 8.95
CA LEU A 29 8.13 0.53 9.54
C LEU A 29 6.77 -0.17 9.53
N GLY A 30 6.70 -1.33 8.89
CA GLY A 30 5.49 -2.15 8.80
C GLY A 30 4.46 -1.59 7.83
N THR A 31 3.18 -1.82 8.09
CA THR A 31 2.11 -1.20 7.30
C THR A 31 2.04 0.28 7.58
N HIS A 32 2.16 1.09 6.55
CA HIS A 32 2.18 2.55 6.65
C HIS A 32 1.66 3.20 5.37
N PHE A 33 1.26 4.45 5.48
CA PHE A 33 1.00 5.33 4.34
C PHE A 33 2.27 6.07 3.93
N ASP A 34 2.49 6.23 2.64
CA ASP A 34 3.40 7.23 2.07
C ASP A 34 2.60 8.51 1.80
N VAL A 35 2.73 9.47 2.71
CA VAL A 35 2.02 10.76 2.60
C VAL A 35 2.88 11.84 1.99
N MET A 36 4.18 11.57 1.85
CA MET A 36 5.18 12.49 1.29
C MET A 36 5.21 13.83 2.04
N ASN A 37 4.75 14.90 1.41
CA ASN A 37 4.67 16.25 1.99
C ASN A 37 3.22 16.72 2.16
N LYS A 38 2.27 15.80 2.25
CA LYS A 38 0.84 16.09 2.37
C LYS A 38 0.31 15.68 3.75
N GLU A 39 -0.79 16.28 4.15
CA GLU A 39 -1.57 15.83 5.29
C GLU A 39 -2.55 14.74 4.86
N PHE A 40 -2.70 13.70 5.69
CA PHE A 40 -3.67 12.63 5.44
C PHE A 40 -5.08 13.13 5.75
N PRO A 41 -6.03 13.10 4.79
CA PRO A 41 -7.38 13.60 5.00
C PRO A 41 -8.16 12.70 5.98
N LEU A 42 -8.81 13.29 6.96
CA LEU A 42 -9.60 12.55 7.94
C LEU A 42 -10.74 11.73 7.30
N ASP A 43 -11.28 12.22 6.20
CA ASP A 43 -12.32 11.52 5.43
C ASP A 43 -11.85 10.19 4.83
N TYR A 44 -10.53 9.96 4.74
CA TYR A 44 -9.97 8.73 4.16
C TYR A 44 -9.92 7.57 5.14
N ILE A 45 -10.26 7.78 6.42
CA ILE A 45 -10.25 6.75 7.46
C ILE A 45 -11.12 5.54 7.08
N ARG A 46 -12.25 5.75 6.41
CA ARG A 46 -13.17 4.67 6.01
C ARG A 46 -13.54 4.81 4.54
N ARG A 47 -13.21 3.79 3.74
CA ARG A 47 -13.46 3.78 2.29
C ARG A 47 -14.16 2.50 1.85
N GLN A 48 -15.05 2.61 0.86
CA GLN A 48 -15.39 1.47 0.02
C GLN A 48 -14.13 0.99 -0.68
N ALA A 49 -13.98 -0.31 -0.82
CA ALA A 49 -12.75 -0.88 -1.32
C ALA A 49 -12.99 -2.00 -2.31
N VAL A 50 -12.02 -2.22 -3.17
CA VAL A 50 -11.90 -3.43 -3.97
C VAL A 50 -10.47 -3.96 -3.85
N VAL A 51 -10.35 -5.26 -3.64
CA VAL A 51 -9.07 -5.99 -3.56
C VAL A 51 -8.97 -6.90 -4.77
N PHE A 52 -7.99 -6.66 -5.62
CA PHE A 52 -7.71 -7.49 -6.80
C PHE A 52 -6.68 -8.56 -6.47
N ASP A 53 -6.96 -9.80 -6.88
CA ASP A 53 -5.97 -10.87 -6.85
C ASP A 53 -5.14 -10.84 -8.13
N VAL A 54 -3.90 -10.40 -8.01
CA VAL A 54 -2.90 -10.33 -9.07
C VAL A 54 -1.70 -11.23 -8.78
N SER A 55 -1.85 -12.18 -7.85
CA SER A 55 -0.78 -13.08 -7.40
C SER A 55 -0.25 -14.02 -8.50
N GLY A 56 -1.01 -14.17 -9.59
CA GLY A 56 -0.61 -14.91 -10.79
C GLY A 56 0.28 -14.13 -11.76
N VAL A 57 0.40 -12.81 -11.61
CA VAL A 57 1.26 -11.98 -12.49
C VAL A 57 2.71 -12.10 -12.06
N SER A 58 3.60 -12.45 -12.98
CA SER A 58 5.03 -12.59 -12.70
C SER A 58 5.88 -12.21 -13.90
N GLY A 59 7.11 -11.72 -13.63
CA GLY A 59 8.09 -11.38 -14.67
C GLY A 59 7.79 -10.11 -15.47
N ARG A 60 6.75 -9.37 -15.10
CA ARG A 60 6.37 -8.07 -15.66
C ARG A 60 5.61 -7.24 -14.64
N ASP A 61 5.39 -5.98 -14.93
CA ASP A 61 4.51 -5.12 -14.15
C ASP A 61 3.04 -5.61 -14.24
N ILE A 62 2.26 -5.31 -13.21
CA ILE A 62 0.81 -5.50 -13.17
C ILE A 62 0.19 -4.39 -14.02
N GLU A 63 -0.60 -4.77 -15.00
CA GLU A 63 -1.16 -3.87 -16.00
C GLU A 63 -2.67 -3.70 -15.85
N ILE A 64 -3.26 -2.74 -16.56
CA ILE A 64 -4.72 -2.49 -16.57
C ILE A 64 -5.49 -3.78 -16.93
N ALA A 65 -4.94 -4.58 -17.86
CA ALA A 65 -5.57 -5.82 -18.31
C ALA A 65 -5.63 -6.94 -17.25
N ASP A 66 -4.89 -6.80 -16.15
CA ASP A 66 -4.86 -7.78 -15.06
C ASP A 66 -5.99 -7.56 -14.03
N ILE A 67 -6.76 -6.48 -14.17
CA ILE A 67 -7.85 -6.13 -13.25
C ILE A 67 -9.13 -5.75 -13.99
N ASP A 68 -10.23 -5.80 -13.28
CA ASP A 68 -11.49 -5.19 -13.74
C ASP A 68 -11.53 -3.71 -13.32
N LEU A 69 -11.02 -2.82 -14.19
CA LEU A 69 -10.99 -1.38 -13.94
C LEU A 69 -12.41 -0.78 -13.83
N ASP A 70 -13.45 -1.43 -14.36
CA ASP A 70 -14.84 -0.96 -14.24
C ASP A 70 -15.40 -1.18 -12.82
N ALA A 71 -14.80 -2.08 -12.04
CA ALA A 71 -15.12 -2.25 -10.63
C ALA A 71 -14.57 -1.11 -9.73
N VAL A 72 -13.69 -0.26 -10.26
CA VAL A 72 -13.07 0.87 -9.54
C VAL A 72 -13.92 2.12 -9.68
N GLU A 73 -14.33 2.65 -8.55
CA GLU A 73 -15.13 3.88 -8.45
C GLU A 73 -14.33 4.99 -7.75
N LYS A 74 -14.79 6.23 -7.93
CA LYS A 74 -14.20 7.39 -7.26
C LYS A 74 -14.20 7.23 -5.73
N ASP A 75 -13.18 7.79 -5.08
CA ASP A 75 -12.97 7.79 -3.63
C ASP A 75 -12.75 6.40 -3.00
N MET A 76 -12.58 5.35 -3.80
CA MET A 76 -12.30 4.00 -3.28
C MET A 76 -10.87 3.84 -2.75
N PHE A 77 -10.71 2.85 -1.87
CA PHE A 77 -9.45 2.18 -1.57
C PHE A 77 -9.31 0.99 -2.55
N VAL A 78 -8.27 0.99 -3.36
CA VAL A 78 -7.96 -0.11 -4.30
C VAL A 78 -6.73 -0.86 -3.82
N ALA A 79 -6.84 -2.16 -3.55
CA ALA A 79 -5.72 -2.96 -3.08
C ALA A 79 -5.36 -4.08 -4.06
N PHE A 80 -4.08 -4.45 -4.08
CA PHE A 80 -3.52 -5.48 -4.94
C PHE A 80 -2.89 -6.59 -4.08
N HIS A 81 -3.48 -7.78 -4.14
CA HIS A 81 -2.92 -9.00 -3.56
C HIS A 81 -1.92 -9.61 -4.54
N THR A 82 -0.64 -9.43 -4.29
CA THR A 82 0.44 -10.05 -5.06
C THR A 82 0.92 -11.35 -4.43
N GLY A 83 0.63 -11.56 -3.15
CA GLY A 83 1.14 -12.67 -2.34
C GLY A 83 2.63 -12.58 -2.07
N TYR A 84 3.25 -11.40 -2.27
CA TYR A 84 4.70 -11.24 -2.13
C TYR A 84 5.15 -11.27 -0.67
N ILE A 85 4.42 -10.60 0.23
CA ILE A 85 4.74 -10.55 1.66
C ILE A 85 4.72 -11.93 2.34
N ASP A 86 3.97 -12.89 1.78
CA ASP A 86 3.87 -14.26 2.29
C ASP A 86 5.03 -15.15 1.81
N LYS A 87 5.71 -14.73 0.73
CA LYS A 87 6.79 -15.51 0.08
C LYS A 87 8.18 -15.02 0.43
N VAL A 88 8.32 -13.71 0.68
CA VAL A 88 9.60 -13.04 0.91
C VAL A 88 9.60 -12.37 2.28
N GLU A 89 10.60 -12.69 3.12
CA GLU A 89 10.68 -12.16 4.49
C GLU A 89 10.75 -10.64 4.49
N TYR A 90 9.78 -10.00 5.15
CA TYR A 90 9.80 -8.56 5.38
C TYR A 90 11.09 -8.11 6.06
N GLY A 91 11.73 -7.10 5.51
CA GLY A 91 13.00 -6.56 6.03
C GLY A 91 14.24 -7.13 5.36
N SER A 92 14.12 -8.20 4.56
CA SER A 92 15.22 -8.69 3.72
C SER A 92 15.56 -7.71 2.60
N LYS A 93 16.77 -7.78 2.06
CA LYS A 93 17.16 -6.95 0.91
C LYS A 93 16.28 -7.25 -0.31
N GLU A 94 15.96 -8.52 -0.54
CA GLU A 94 15.11 -8.96 -1.63
C GLU A 94 13.73 -8.33 -1.56
N TYR A 95 13.14 -8.26 -0.35
CA TYR A 95 11.83 -7.67 -0.13
C TYR A 95 11.72 -6.24 -0.66
N PHE A 96 12.76 -5.44 -0.51
CA PHE A 96 12.75 -4.02 -0.89
C PHE A 96 13.22 -3.73 -2.32
N VAL A 97 13.77 -4.71 -3.05
CA VAL A 97 14.36 -4.42 -4.37
C VAL A 97 13.73 -5.21 -5.52
N SER A 98 12.94 -6.24 -5.23
CA SER A 98 12.46 -7.18 -6.25
C SER A 98 10.96 -7.46 -6.16
N HIS A 99 10.19 -6.62 -5.46
CA HIS A 99 8.75 -6.82 -5.33
C HIS A 99 8.01 -6.57 -6.66
N PRO A 100 6.80 -7.14 -6.86
CA PRO A 100 5.92 -6.81 -7.96
C PRO A 100 5.63 -5.30 -8.01
N ALA A 101 5.48 -4.75 -9.19
CA ALA A 101 5.19 -3.34 -9.40
C ALA A 101 3.92 -3.17 -10.26
N LEU A 102 3.20 -2.09 -10.05
CA LEU A 102 2.12 -1.67 -10.94
C LEU A 102 2.71 -0.91 -12.12
N SER A 103 2.17 -1.06 -13.32
CA SER A 103 2.59 -0.23 -14.45
C SER A 103 2.22 1.24 -14.22
N VAL A 104 2.96 2.14 -14.84
CA VAL A 104 2.66 3.59 -14.76
C VAL A 104 1.26 3.86 -15.29
N GLU A 105 0.89 3.21 -16.38
CA GLU A 105 -0.41 3.34 -17.03
C GLU A 105 -1.56 2.88 -16.10
N LEU A 106 -1.36 1.82 -15.32
CA LEU A 106 -2.34 1.37 -14.33
C LEU A 106 -2.49 2.39 -13.20
N ILE A 107 -1.38 2.91 -12.67
CA ILE A 107 -1.40 3.93 -11.63
C ILE A 107 -2.13 5.18 -12.14
N ASP A 108 -1.79 5.68 -13.32
CA ASP A 108 -2.45 6.85 -13.92
C ASP A 108 -3.94 6.62 -14.15
N ALA A 109 -4.35 5.43 -14.60
CA ALA A 109 -5.76 5.08 -14.75
C ALA A 109 -6.51 5.11 -13.41
N LEU A 110 -5.90 4.64 -12.31
CA LEU A 110 -6.48 4.74 -10.97
C LEU A 110 -6.58 6.20 -10.50
N LEU A 111 -5.56 7.00 -10.75
CA LEU A 111 -5.57 8.43 -10.45
C LEU A 111 -6.68 9.15 -11.23
N ASP A 112 -6.91 8.81 -12.49
CA ASP A 112 -7.96 9.38 -13.33
C ASP A 112 -9.37 8.91 -12.91
N LYS A 113 -9.51 7.72 -12.36
CA LYS A 113 -10.74 7.25 -11.67
C LYS A 113 -11.02 8.04 -10.39
N GLY A 114 -10.01 8.75 -9.83
CA GLY A 114 -10.14 9.53 -8.61
C GLY A 114 -10.23 8.66 -7.35
N VAL A 115 -9.49 7.55 -7.30
CA VAL A 115 -9.37 6.74 -6.07
C VAL A 115 -8.76 7.57 -4.93
N SER A 116 -8.94 7.16 -3.70
CA SER A 116 -8.35 7.84 -2.55
C SER A 116 -7.07 7.17 -2.05
N ILE A 117 -6.99 5.85 -2.16
CA ILE A 117 -5.88 5.07 -1.62
C ILE A 117 -5.57 3.90 -2.57
N ILE A 118 -4.28 3.64 -2.79
CA ILE A 118 -3.78 2.43 -3.45
C ILE A 118 -3.00 1.63 -2.41
N GLY A 119 -3.37 0.36 -2.21
CA GLY A 119 -2.73 -0.53 -1.23
C GLY A 119 -2.03 -1.71 -1.89
N VAL A 120 -0.87 -2.10 -1.37
CA VAL A 120 -0.11 -3.25 -1.83
C VAL A 120 0.43 -4.10 -0.67
N ASP A 121 0.60 -5.39 -0.89
CA ASP A 121 1.21 -6.34 0.03
C ASP A 121 2.73 -6.49 -0.18
N CYS A 122 3.36 -5.40 -0.60
CA CYS A 122 4.80 -5.32 -0.83
C CYS A 122 5.31 -3.92 -0.49
N ALA A 123 6.59 -3.64 -0.77
CA ALA A 123 7.27 -2.42 -0.37
C ALA A 123 7.17 -1.32 -1.45
N GLY A 124 5.99 -1.06 -1.94
CA GLY A 124 5.72 0.03 -2.88
C GLY A 124 5.02 -0.37 -4.16
N VAL A 125 4.48 0.63 -4.85
CA VAL A 125 3.84 0.44 -6.16
C VAL A 125 4.86 0.45 -7.31
N ARG A 126 6.06 0.99 -7.08
CA ARG A 126 7.20 0.99 -8.04
C ARG A 126 8.49 0.63 -7.31
N ASN A 127 9.50 0.22 -8.07
CA ASN A 127 10.80 -0.22 -7.55
C ASN A 127 11.90 0.83 -7.74
N GLY A 128 12.90 0.80 -6.87
CA GLY A 128 14.17 1.50 -7.04
C GLY A 128 14.02 3.01 -7.17
N LYS A 129 14.49 3.58 -8.29
CA LYS A 129 14.50 5.03 -8.50
C LYS A 129 13.12 5.62 -8.82
N GLU A 130 12.17 4.78 -9.21
CA GLU A 130 10.81 5.20 -9.56
C GLU A 130 9.87 5.23 -8.35
N HIS A 131 10.23 4.60 -7.24
CA HIS A 131 9.43 4.47 -6.03
C HIS A 131 9.01 5.87 -5.51
N THR A 132 9.91 6.61 -4.92
CA THR A 132 9.61 7.93 -4.34
C THR A 132 8.99 8.95 -5.30
N PRO A 133 9.44 9.07 -6.57
CA PRO A 133 8.76 9.92 -7.54
C PRO A 133 7.30 9.53 -7.80
N MET A 134 6.98 8.24 -7.81
CA MET A 134 5.62 7.78 -8.03
C MET A 134 4.73 8.05 -6.81
N ASP A 135 5.24 7.84 -5.61
CA ASP A 135 4.50 8.16 -4.38
C ASP A 135 4.19 9.66 -4.31
N GLN A 136 5.16 10.50 -4.69
CA GLN A 136 4.92 11.96 -4.79
C GLN A 136 3.90 12.30 -5.87
N HIS A 137 3.94 11.63 -7.03
CA HIS A 137 2.96 11.81 -8.10
C HIS A 137 1.54 11.48 -7.64
N CYS A 138 1.38 10.36 -6.93
CA CYS A 138 0.10 9.97 -6.32
C CYS A 138 -0.35 10.98 -5.27
N ALA A 139 0.54 11.36 -4.34
CA ALA A 139 0.23 12.31 -3.27
C ALA A 139 -0.16 13.70 -3.81
N ASP A 140 0.44 14.16 -4.89
CA ASP A 140 0.10 15.43 -5.55
C ASP A 140 -1.31 15.40 -6.19
N ARG A 141 -1.84 14.22 -6.48
CA ARG A 141 -3.20 13.97 -6.94
C ARG A 141 -4.18 13.66 -5.78
N GLY A 142 -3.70 13.72 -4.51
CA GLY A 142 -4.51 13.42 -3.32
C GLY A 142 -4.72 11.91 -3.12
N VAL A 143 -3.92 11.06 -3.73
CA VAL A 143 -3.98 9.60 -3.59
C VAL A 143 -2.77 9.15 -2.77
N PHE A 144 -3.00 8.35 -1.72
CA PHE A 144 -1.93 7.87 -0.85
C PHE A 144 -1.68 6.39 -1.04
N ILE A 145 -0.40 6.01 -1.02
CA ILE A 145 0.00 4.60 -1.09
C ILE A 145 0.00 4.01 0.31
N VAL A 146 -0.51 2.78 0.47
CA VAL A 146 -0.36 1.97 1.69
C VAL A 146 0.45 0.75 1.35
N GLU A 147 1.55 0.59 2.05
CA GLU A 147 2.48 -0.51 1.84
C GLU A 147 2.38 -1.59 2.92
N ASN A 148 2.90 -2.76 2.57
CA ASN A 148 3.07 -3.89 3.48
C ASN A 148 1.76 -4.36 4.11
N LEU A 149 0.68 -4.37 3.33
CA LEU A 149 -0.56 -5.04 3.72
C LEU A 149 -0.34 -6.56 3.80
N CYS A 150 -1.12 -7.24 4.62
CA CYS A 150 -1.09 -8.71 4.71
C CYS A 150 -2.51 -9.27 4.73
N ASN A 151 -2.65 -10.60 4.61
CA ASN A 151 -3.95 -11.27 4.61
C ASN A 151 -4.93 -10.76 3.53
N LEU A 152 -4.45 -10.18 2.44
CA LEU A 152 -5.31 -9.70 1.36
C LEU A 152 -6.05 -10.84 0.65
N ASP A 153 -5.48 -12.04 0.66
CA ASP A 153 -6.10 -13.29 0.18
C ASP A 153 -7.47 -13.56 0.82
N LYS A 154 -7.70 -13.07 2.05
CA LYS A 154 -8.93 -13.27 2.82
C LYS A 154 -10.02 -12.25 2.52
N VAL A 155 -9.72 -11.24 1.69
CA VAL A 155 -10.61 -10.09 1.48
C VAL A 155 -10.71 -9.69 0.00
N ILE A 156 -10.44 -10.63 -0.91
CA ILE A 156 -10.56 -10.41 -2.35
C ILE A 156 -11.98 -9.97 -2.73
N GLY A 157 -12.08 -9.00 -3.63
CA GLY A 157 -13.33 -8.42 -4.07
C GLY A 157 -13.72 -7.16 -3.31
N ARG A 158 -15.02 -6.85 -3.27
CA ARG A 158 -15.54 -5.63 -2.62
C ARG A 158 -15.62 -5.79 -1.11
N CYS A 159 -15.15 -4.79 -0.39
CA CYS A 159 -15.22 -4.72 1.07
C CYS A 159 -15.24 -3.24 1.53
N VAL A 160 -15.18 -3.04 2.83
CA VAL A 160 -14.90 -1.71 3.41
C VAL A 160 -13.57 -1.78 4.13
N ILE A 161 -12.68 -0.82 3.89
CA ILE A 161 -11.40 -0.73 4.59
C ILE A 161 -11.39 0.49 5.51
N ASN A 162 -10.98 0.24 6.76
CA ASN A 162 -10.77 1.24 7.78
C ASN A 162 -9.26 1.37 8.03
N THR A 163 -8.77 2.60 8.03
CA THR A 163 -7.36 2.93 8.26
C THR A 163 -7.24 3.94 9.39
N TYR A 164 -6.27 3.73 10.28
CA TYR A 164 -6.04 4.61 11.42
C TYR A 164 -4.56 4.98 11.48
N PRO A 165 -4.11 5.90 10.61
CA PRO A 165 -2.71 6.35 10.64
C PRO A 165 -2.41 7.15 11.89
N MET A 166 -1.16 7.07 12.33
CA MET A 166 -0.66 7.91 13.41
C MET A 166 -0.61 9.37 12.92
N ASN A 167 -1.06 10.29 13.78
CA ASN A 167 -1.04 11.72 13.46
C ASN A 167 0.33 12.32 13.83
N TYR A 168 1.29 12.18 12.93
CA TYR A 168 2.63 12.73 13.09
C TYR A 168 2.86 13.94 12.19
N ALA A 169 3.44 15.00 12.73
CA ALA A 169 3.94 16.13 11.96
C ALA A 169 5.29 15.82 11.33
N GLU A 170 5.54 16.36 10.14
CA GLU A 170 6.85 16.32 9.45
C GLU A 170 7.37 14.91 9.12
N MET A 171 6.48 13.91 9.04
CA MET A 171 6.80 12.56 8.63
C MET A 171 6.35 12.30 7.19
N THR A 172 7.14 11.56 6.42
CA THR A 172 6.79 11.14 5.05
C THR A 172 5.99 9.84 5.05
N GLY A 173 6.11 9.04 6.11
CA GLY A 173 5.36 7.81 6.34
C GLY A 173 4.50 7.87 7.59
N LEU A 174 3.28 7.32 7.56
CA LEU A 174 2.41 7.24 8.72
C LEU A 174 2.07 5.77 9.03
N PRO A 175 2.70 5.16 10.05
CA PRO A 175 2.31 3.83 10.49
C PRO A 175 0.81 3.76 10.79
N CYS A 176 0.15 2.70 10.33
CA CYS A 176 -1.29 2.59 10.50
C CYS A 176 -1.76 1.18 10.84
N ARG A 177 -2.91 1.10 11.50
CA ARG A 177 -3.71 -0.11 11.56
C ARG A 177 -4.69 -0.09 10.40
N VAL A 178 -4.76 -1.20 9.65
CA VAL A 178 -5.68 -1.35 8.51
C VAL A 178 -6.57 -2.57 8.74
N VAL A 179 -7.88 -2.39 8.66
CA VAL A 179 -8.87 -3.43 8.95
C VAL A 179 -9.92 -3.45 7.84
N ALA A 180 -10.13 -4.60 7.23
CA ALA A 180 -11.20 -4.83 6.27
C ALA A 180 -12.46 -5.38 6.95
N GLU A 181 -13.61 -4.87 6.52
CA GLU A 181 -14.95 -5.38 6.83
C GLU A 181 -15.48 -6.16 5.63
N VAL A 182 -15.68 -7.45 5.77
CA VAL A 182 -16.22 -8.37 4.78
C VAL A 182 -17.49 -9.06 5.31
#